data_9024cfd6267122c227235db67084d9f5
#
_entry.id   9024cfd6267122c227235db67084d9f5
#
_cell.length_a   1.000
_cell.length_b   1.000
_cell.length_c   1.000
_cell.angle_alpha   90.00
_cell.angle_beta   90.00
_cell.angle_gamma   90.00
#
_symmetry.space_group_name_H-M   'P 1'
#
loop_
_entity.id
_entity.type
_entity.pdbx_description
1 polymer ?
#
loop_
_entity_poly.entity_id
_entity_poly.type
_entity_poly.pdbx_seq_one_letter_code
_entity_poly.pdbx_strand_id
1 'polypeptide(L)'
;MKKLYLSKELLLGGAIIAAPLCSLVMTGVFQNDMPLFPLLIICLLTLFFRLLLFLKTGRKIKEVRLTACDIAVALFISYIFLRWLLQREDVAELSIFRWFLFAVVYILARTVNHKETLFSALILSASLQAVVALLQKVGCLSSLHPLFDVTGTFNNPGPLGGYLAVGLVVAVLLYASSFRHWSTRTVLKVASIGVMGTAFYWADSRAGLLAVAAGLLMAYGGKMKFFGWRGRAWCVCLSVAAVAFVCILLFAYRPLSANARLLIWRVSSDMVMDKPLLEHGVGAFEKKYMFYQADYFRNHPQSDFLNVADNVTYPYNELLHIAVETGMCGLVLFLLVAVSPFVFSDERTLKAVLAAWLIFAMFSYPVNVVPLMMNFALFTGLCRGKTVSVLGVNRIFCGIAVVPLMGLLAVCGHVMLFFCESSTLLIDVLGRKVRNVEQVDLLQKLPLSCETYCMRGDIYLERKSYGQAEESYKVAAEMIPTRIRPNYKLWNLYLLQQDTVNARKMALHILAQRVKVENTFSIKVRGRMKQFLDEID
;
A
#
# COMPACT_ATOMS: atom_id res chain seq x y z
N MET A 1 6.67 37.16 -12.89
CA MET A 1 7.39 35.90 -12.75
C MET A 1 7.35 35.31 -11.34
N LYS A 2 7.54 36.06 -10.23
CA LYS A 2 7.42 35.52 -8.86
C LYS A 2 6.05 34.85 -8.56
N LYS A 3 4.93 35.40 -9.05
CA LYS A 3 3.58 34.82 -8.85
C LYS A 3 3.37 33.46 -9.53
N LEU A 4 4.03 33.18 -10.66
CA LEU A 4 3.91 31.90 -11.36
C LEU A 4 4.76 30.78 -10.72
N TYR A 5 5.84 31.14 -10.04
CA TYR A 5 6.67 30.16 -9.29
C TYR A 5 5.97 29.65 -8.01
N LEU A 6 5.15 30.52 -7.38
CA LEU A 6 4.40 30.13 -6.19
C LEU A 6 3.28 29.11 -6.50
N SER A 7 2.77 29.12 -7.74
CA SER A 7 1.65 28.25 -8.14
C SER A 7 2.01 26.76 -8.19
N LYS A 8 3.27 26.38 -8.48
CA LYS A 8 3.67 24.97 -8.61
C LYS A 8 3.84 24.26 -7.27
N GLU A 9 4.50 24.93 -6.31
CA GLU A 9 4.62 24.44 -4.93
C GLU A 9 3.25 24.38 -4.27
N LEU A 10 2.36 25.33 -4.58
CA LEU A 10 0.98 25.33 -4.11
C LEU A 10 0.16 24.20 -4.72
N LEU A 11 0.29 23.93 -6.03
CA LEU A 11 -0.42 22.82 -6.68
C LEU A 11 0.04 21.45 -6.15
N LEU A 12 1.34 21.26 -6.03
CA LEU A 12 1.87 20.01 -5.46
C LEU A 12 1.54 19.90 -3.97
N GLY A 13 1.61 21.00 -3.22
CA GLY A 13 1.17 21.06 -1.83
C GLY A 13 -0.33 20.77 -1.68
N GLY A 14 -1.16 21.29 -2.57
CA GLY A 14 -2.58 21.00 -2.65
C GLY A 14 -2.85 19.52 -2.92
N ALA A 15 -2.08 18.90 -3.83
CA ALA A 15 -2.17 17.46 -4.10
C ALA A 15 -1.79 16.62 -2.85
N ILE A 16 -0.77 17.02 -2.09
CA ILE A 16 -0.38 16.36 -0.83
C ILE A 16 -1.51 16.44 0.21
N ILE A 17 -2.19 17.59 0.32
CA ILE A 17 -3.30 17.76 1.24
C ILE A 17 -4.52 16.96 0.77
N ALA A 18 -4.81 16.99 -0.53
CA ALA A 18 -5.96 16.31 -1.12
C ALA A 18 -5.81 14.77 -1.10
N ALA A 19 -4.58 14.26 -1.25
CA ALA A 19 -4.32 12.84 -1.42
C ALA A 19 -5.02 11.94 -0.37
N PRO A 20 -4.87 12.15 0.94
CA PRO A 20 -5.60 11.33 1.91
C PRO A 20 -7.09 11.68 2.01
N LEU A 21 -7.52 12.88 1.57
CA LEU A 21 -8.92 13.31 1.66
C LEU A 21 -9.78 12.76 0.51
N CYS A 22 -9.18 12.42 -0.62
CA CYS A 22 -9.90 11.86 -1.77
C CYS A 22 -10.63 10.55 -1.44
N SER A 23 -10.14 9.77 -0.48
CA SER A 23 -10.80 8.55 -0.02
C SER A 23 -12.12 8.78 0.73
N LEU A 24 -12.41 10.01 1.20
CA LEU A 24 -13.69 10.36 1.82
C LEU A 24 -14.83 10.52 0.79
N VAL A 25 -14.48 10.92 -0.42
CA VAL A 25 -15.48 11.26 -1.46
C VAL A 25 -15.90 10.00 -2.24
N MET A 26 -15.05 8.99 -2.25
CA MET A 26 -15.22 7.80 -3.07
C MET A 26 -15.37 6.56 -2.19
N THR A 27 -16.59 6.05 -2.07
CA THR A 27 -16.90 4.79 -1.36
C THR A 27 -16.92 3.64 -2.36
N GLY A 28 -16.26 2.51 -2.06
CA GLY A 28 -16.31 1.33 -2.91
C GLY A 28 -15.18 0.34 -2.64
N VAL A 29 -15.18 -0.74 -3.40
CA VAL A 29 -14.24 -1.86 -3.24
C VAL A 29 -12.78 -1.45 -3.46
N PHE A 30 -12.54 -0.43 -4.30
CA PHE A 30 -11.21 0.10 -4.64
C PHE A 30 -10.86 1.38 -3.87
N GLN A 31 -11.38 1.59 -2.67
CA GLN A 31 -11.25 2.83 -1.90
C GLN A 31 -9.79 3.29 -1.70
N ASN A 32 -8.84 2.36 -1.53
CA ASN A 32 -7.42 2.70 -1.37
C ASN A 32 -6.79 3.26 -2.65
N ASP A 33 -7.30 2.88 -3.81
CA ASP A 33 -6.77 3.26 -5.13
C ASP A 33 -7.52 4.42 -5.78
N MET A 34 -8.71 4.74 -5.29
CA MET A 34 -9.52 5.85 -5.83
C MET A 34 -8.79 7.20 -5.88
N PRO A 35 -7.91 7.57 -4.92
CA PRO A 35 -7.14 8.80 -5.01
C PRO A 35 -6.12 8.83 -6.15
N LEU A 36 -5.76 7.67 -6.71
CA LEU A 36 -4.68 7.52 -7.69
C LEU A 36 -4.91 8.36 -8.96
N PHE A 37 -6.04 8.17 -9.61
CA PHE A 37 -6.30 8.82 -10.90
C PHE A 37 -6.49 10.34 -10.81
N PRO A 38 -7.30 10.89 -9.90
CA PRO A 38 -7.40 12.34 -9.73
C PRO A 38 -6.05 13.01 -9.46
N LEU A 39 -5.24 12.39 -8.60
CA LEU A 39 -3.92 12.91 -8.27
C LEU A 39 -2.95 12.81 -9.44
N LEU A 40 -2.96 11.69 -10.16
CA LEU A 40 -2.14 11.51 -11.35
C LEU A 40 -2.52 12.54 -12.43
N ILE A 41 -3.80 12.77 -12.67
CA ILE A 41 -4.29 13.78 -13.61
C ILE A 41 -3.83 15.19 -13.18
N ILE A 42 -3.99 15.56 -11.91
CA ILE A 42 -3.54 16.86 -11.39
C ILE A 42 -2.02 17.03 -11.58
N CYS A 43 -1.23 16.01 -11.26
CA CYS A 43 0.22 16.03 -11.42
C CYS A 43 0.64 16.11 -12.89
N LEU A 44 -0.01 15.34 -13.78
CA LEU A 44 0.23 15.37 -15.22
C LEU A 44 -0.16 16.72 -15.84
N LEU A 45 -1.30 17.28 -15.46
CA LEU A 45 -1.70 18.63 -15.89
C LEU A 45 -0.69 19.68 -15.41
N THR A 46 -0.21 19.57 -14.18
CA THR A 46 0.83 20.47 -13.66
C THR A 46 2.10 20.38 -14.50
N LEU A 47 2.54 19.18 -14.88
CA LEU A 47 3.70 18.96 -15.75
C LEU A 47 3.45 19.50 -17.15
N PHE A 48 2.28 19.24 -17.73
CA PHE A 48 1.86 19.71 -19.05
C PHE A 48 1.89 21.24 -19.15
N PHE A 49 1.23 21.94 -18.21
CA PHE A 49 1.27 23.41 -18.21
C PHE A 49 2.68 23.96 -18.04
N ARG A 50 3.54 23.28 -17.30
CA ARG A 50 4.95 23.69 -17.18
C ARG A 50 5.74 23.54 -18.49
N LEU A 51 5.51 22.48 -19.24
CA LEU A 51 6.11 22.30 -20.55
C LEU A 51 5.61 23.38 -21.52
N LEU A 52 4.30 23.65 -21.56
CA LEU A 52 3.73 24.73 -22.38
C LEU A 52 4.31 26.12 -22.04
N LEU A 53 4.43 26.43 -20.74
CA LEU A 53 5.04 27.70 -20.30
C LEU A 53 6.52 27.79 -20.72
N PHE A 54 7.27 26.69 -20.65
CA PHE A 54 8.65 26.65 -21.13
C PHE A 54 8.73 26.90 -22.65
N LEU A 55 7.85 26.29 -23.43
CA LEU A 55 7.73 26.51 -24.87
C LEU A 55 7.38 27.98 -25.21
N LYS A 56 6.45 28.59 -24.46
CA LYS A 56 6.01 29.97 -24.69
C LYS A 56 7.06 31.02 -24.29
N THR A 57 7.84 30.79 -23.22
CA THR A 57 8.75 31.81 -22.65
C THR A 57 10.01 32.06 -23.47
N GLY A 58 10.21 31.32 -24.54
CA GLY A 58 11.32 31.59 -25.49
C GLY A 58 12.72 31.33 -24.95
N ARG A 59 12.86 30.82 -23.75
CA ARG A 59 14.18 30.52 -23.15
C ARG A 59 14.88 29.43 -23.97
N LYS A 60 16.10 29.75 -24.45
CA LYS A 60 17.01 28.76 -25.01
C LYS A 60 17.36 27.76 -23.90
N ILE A 61 17.83 26.64 -24.17
CA ILE A 61 18.25 25.48 -23.37
C ILE A 61 18.19 25.69 -21.85
N LYS A 62 17.45 24.86 -21.15
CA LYS A 62 17.51 24.74 -19.69
C LYS A 62 18.40 23.55 -19.34
N GLU A 63 19.47 23.81 -18.61
CA GLU A 63 20.30 22.75 -18.06
C GLU A 63 19.56 21.99 -16.96
N VAL A 64 19.40 20.69 -17.12
CA VAL A 64 18.90 19.77 -16.10
C VAL A 64 20.08 18.98 -15.56
N ARG A 65 20.38 19.15 -14.28
CA ARG A 65 21.46 18.46 -13.60
C ARG A 65 20.96 17.09 -13.15
N LEU A 66 21.51 16.04 -13.75
CA LEU A 66 21.23 14.66 -13.36
C LEU A 66 22.13 14.25 -12.21
N THR A 67 21.56 13.61 -11.22
CA THR A 67 22.24 13.04 -10.06
C THR A 67 22.18 11.51 -10.11
N ALA A 68 22.95 10.83 -9.26
CA ALA A 68 22.88 9.38 -9.13
C ALA A 68 21.48 8.89 -8.73
N CYS A 69 20.74 9.69 -7.94
CA CYS A 69 19.35 9.38 -7.59
C CYS A 69 18.45 9.39 -8.83
N ASP A 70 18.64 10.35 -9.76
CA ASP A 70 17.86 10.42 -11.00
C ASP A 70 18.11 9.19 -11.88
N ILE A 71 19.36 8.73 -11.96
CA ILE A 71 19.73 7.53 -12.72
C ILE A 71 19.09 6.29 -12.09
N ALA A 72 19.17 6.13 -10.78
CA ALA A 72 18.56 5.00 -10.08
C ALA A 72 17.03 4.94 -10.29
N VAL A 73 16.35 6.08 -10.16
CA VAL A 73 14.91 6.17 -10.40
C VAL A 73 14.57 5.87 -11.86
N ALA A 74 15.33 6.45 -12.82
CA ALA A 74 15.10 6.20 -14.25
C ALA A 74 15.26 4.72 -14.60
N LEU A 75 16.32 4.07 -14.11
CA LEU A 75 16.55 2.63 -14.33
C LEU A 75 15.41 1.78 -13.75
N PHE A 76 15.00 2.05 -12.51
CA PHE A 76 13.93 1.30 -11.86
C PHE A 76 12.59 1.47 -12.57
N ILE A 77 12.19 2.70 -12.88
CA ILE A 77 10.93 2.97 -13.58
C ILE A 77 10.95 2.40 -15.00
N SER A 78 12.07 2.52 -15.73
CA SER A 78 12.21 1.92 -17.07
C SER A 78 12.11 0.39 -17.00
N TYR A 79 12.69 -0.23 -15.98
CA TYR A 79 12.59 -1.67 -15.75
C TYR A 79 11.15 -2.10 -15.51
N ILE A 80 10.42 -1.44 -14.59
CA ILE A 80 9.00 -1.72 -14.33
C ILE A 80 8.17 -1.58 -15.59
N PHE A 81 8.37 -0.50 -16.36
CA PHE A 81 7.63 -0.25 -17.57
C PHE A 81 7.92 -1.31 -18.66
N LEU A 82 9.20 -1.68 -18.84
CA LEU A 82 9.60 -2.73 -19.76
C LEU A 82 8.97 -4.07 -19.38
N ARG A 83 8.98 -4.42 -18.10
CA ARG A 83 8.35 -5.65 -17.60
C ARG A 83 6.85 -5.66 -17.84
N TRP A 84 6.16 -4.55 -17.57
CA TRP A 84 4.74 -4.41 -17.85
C TRP A 84 4.42 -4.57 -19.33
N LEU A 85 5.24 -4.05 -20.24
CA LEU A 85 5.06 -4.23 -21.69
C LEU A 85 5.28 -5.68 -22.16
N LEU A 86 6.22 -6.40 -21.53
CA LEU A 86 6.56 -7.78 -21.89
C LEU A 86 5.59 -8.80 -21.28
N GLN A 87 4.96 -8.48 -20.17
CA GLN A 87 4.00 -9.34 -19.50
C GLN A 87 2.58 -8.92 -19.89
N ARG A 88 1.94 -9.69 -20.78
CA ARG A 88 0.57 -9.41 -21.25
C ARG A 88 -0.52 -10.01 -20.37
N GLU A 89 -0.18 -10.94 -19.47
CA GLU A 89 -1.14 -11.69 -18.66
C GLU A 89 -0.91 -11.39 -17.16
N ASP A 90 -2.00 -11.33 -16.38
CA ASP A 90 -2.03 -11.24 -14.91
C ASP A 90 -1.50 -9.96 -14.26
N VAL A 91 -1.39 -8.84 -14.98
CA VAL A 91 -0.99 -7.57 -14.37
C VAL A 91 -2.20 -6.87 -13.74
N ALA A 92 -2.07 -6.44 -12.49
CA ALA A 92 -3.01 -5.49 -11.92
C ALA A 92 -2.73 -4.10 -12.52
N GLU A 93 -3.59 -3.66 -13.44
CA GLU A 93 -3.43 -2.37 -14.15
C GLU A 93 -3.20 -1.19 -13.19
N LEU A 94 -3.84 -1.21 -12.00
CA LEU A 94 -3.69 -0.17 -10.98
C LEU A 94 -2.26 -0.03 -10.48
N SER A 95 -1.51 -1.12 -10.35
CA SER A 95 -0.15 -1.09 -9.81
C SER A 95 0.82 -0.33 -10.72
N ILE A 96 0.66 -0.42 -12.04
CA ILE A 96 1.48 0.35 -12.97
C ILE A 96 1.20 1.86 -12.87
N PHE A 97 -0.07 2.27 -12.71
CA PHE A 97 -0.42 3.69 -12.55
C PHE A 97 0.12 4.28 -11.24
N ARG A 98 0.28 3.49 -10.18
CA ARG A 98 0.97 3.93 -8.95
C ARG A 98 2.43 4.30 -9.26
N TRP A 99 3.15 3.47 -10.02
CA TRP A 99 4.53 3.78 -10.42
C TRP A 99 4.62 4.96 -11.41
N PHE A 100 3.62 5.17 -12.27
CA PHE A 100 3.52 6.40 -13.05
C PHE A 100 3.35 7.63 -12.14
N LEU A 101 2.47 7.57 -11.15
CA LEU A 101 2.31 8.65 -10.17
C LEU A 101 3.62 8.94 -9.44
N PHE A 102 4.32 7.88 -8.99
CA PHE A 102 5.66 8.03 -8.39
C PHE A 102 6.61 8.81 -9.31
N ALA A 103 6.72 8.41 -10.57
CA ALA A 103 7.61 9.06 -11.53
C ALA A 103 7.24 10.53 -11.76
N VAL A 104 5.95 10.85 -11.93
CA VAL A 104 5.49 12.22 -12.16
C VAL A 104 5.71 13.09 -10.93
N VAL A 105 5.38 12.61 -9.73
CA VAL A 105 5.63 13.34 -8.47
C VAL A 105 7.12 13.54 -8.24
N TYR A 106 7.95 12.53 -8.52
CA TYR A 106 9.41 12.64 -8.47
C TYR A 106 9.92 13.76 -9.39
N ILE A 107 9.52 13.77 -10.66
CA ILE A 107 9.90 14.80 -11.64
C ILE A 107 9.44 16.19 -11.17
N LEU A 108 8.22 16.32 -10.69
CA LEU A 108 7.71 17.59 -10.15
C LEU A 108 8.53 18.05 -8.94
N ALA A 109 8.85 17.15 -8.01
CA ALA A 109 9.65 17.42 -6.82
C ALA A 109 11.05 17.91 -7.17
N ARG A 110 11.71 17.31 -8.21
CA ARG A 110 13.01 17.77 -8.73
C ARG A 110 13.02 19.25 -9.17
N THR A 111 11.86 19.77 -9.50
CA THR A 111 11.72 21.16 -9.97
C THR A 111 11.37 22.16 -8.87
N VAL A 112 11.12 21.71 -7.66
CA VAL A 112 10.74 22.54 -6.50
C VAL A 112 11.93 23.35 -6.00
N ASN A 113 11.72 24.63 -5.73
CA ASN A 113 12.73 25.52 -5.15
C ASN A 113 12.53 25.73 -3.65
N HIS A 114 11.28 25.75 -3.20
CA HIS A 114 10.88 26.02 -1.81
C HIS A 114 10.29 24.77 -1.17
N LYS A 115 11.17 23.88 -0.68
CA LYS A 115 10.77 22.61 -0.04
C LYS A 115 9.96 22.80 1.24
N GLU A 116 10.17 23.94 1.94
CA GLU A 116 9.46 24.29 3.17
C GLU A 116 7.95 24.39 2.96
N THR A 117 7.50 24.84 1.78
CA THR A 117 6.08 24.87 1.42
C THR A 117 5.47 23.47 1.40
N LEU A 118 6.20 22.49 0.83
CA LEU A 118 5.74 21.10 0.76
C LEU A 118 5.77 20.41 2.12
N PHE A 119 6.77 20.71 2.95
CA PHE A 119 6.80 20.23 4.33
C PHE A 119 5.64 20.79 5.14
N SER A 120 5.33 22.08 4.98
CA SER A 120 4.18 22.71 5.64
C SER A 120 2.86 22.11 5.16
N ALA A 121 2.72 21.83 3.86
CA ALA A 121 1.55 21.15 3.30
C ALA A 121 1.38 19.73 3.87
N LEU A 122 2.47 18.99 4.02
CA LEU A 122 2.43 17.65 4.63
C LEU A 122 2.04 17.70 6.10
N ILE A 123 2.61 18.64 6.88
CA ILE A 123 2.24 18.81 8.29
C ILE A 123 0.76 19.17 8.42
N LEU A 124 0.27 20.09 7.57
CA LEU A 124 -1.15 20.45 7.55
C LEU A 124 -2.02 19.23 7.21
N SER A 125 -1.66 18.49 6.18
CA SER A 125 -2.37 17.27 5.78
C SER A 125 -2.39 16.23 6.92
N ALA A 126 -1.25 15.96 7.55
CA ALA A 126 -1.15 15.03 8.68
C ALA A 126 -1.95 15.53 9.90
N SER A 127 -1.97 16.84 10.15
CA SER A 127 -2.78 17.44 11.22
C SER A 127 -4.28 17.31 10.96
N LEU A 128 -4.73 17.48 9.70
CA LEU A 128 -6.11 17.24 9.31
C LEU A 128 -6.50 15.77 9.50
N GLN A 129 -5.63 14.83 9.11
CA GLN A 129 -5.84 13.41 9.36
C GLN A 129 -5.93 13.08 10.85
N ALA A 130 -5.09 13.73 11.67
CA ALA A 130 -5.13 13.59 13.11
C ALA A 130 -6.45 14.09 13.71
N VAL A 131 -6.96 15.24 13.24
CA VAL A 131 -8.27 15.76 13.67
C VAL A 131 -9.39 14.79 13.30
N VAL A 132 -9.43 14.28 12.06
CA VAL A 132 -10.42 13.26 11.65
C VAL A 132 -10.34 12.03 12.55
N ALA A 133 -9.13 11.52 12.82
CA ALA A 133 -8.90 10.36 13.68
C ALA A 133 -9.40 10.60 15.11
N LEU A 134 -9.18 11.77 15.68
CA LEU A 134 -9.68 12.13 17.01
C LEU A 134 -11.22 12.29 17.04
N LEU A 135 -11.82 12.86 15.99
CA LEU A 135 -13.28 12.95 15.86
C LEU A 135 -13.91 11.54 15.73
N GLN A 136 -13.23 10.60 15.09
CA GLN A 136 -13.64 9.19 15.07
C GLN A 136 -13.56 8.58 16.48
N LYS A 137 -12.48 8.85 17.21
CA LYS A 137 -12.30 8.30 18.58
C LYS A 137 -13.36 8.77 19.57
N VAL A 138 -13.80 10.02 19.45
CA VAL A 138 -14.87 10.57 20.31
C VAL A 138 -16.29 10.28 19.79
N GLY A 139 -16.41 9.55 18.68
CA GLY A 139 -17.71 9.15 18.12
C GLY A 139 -18.44 10.23 17.30
N CYS A 140 -17.79 11.37 17.03
CA CYS A 140 -18.37 12.41 16.16
C CYS A 140 -18.36 12.04 14.68
N LEU A 141 -17.43 11.17 14.26
CA LEU A 141 -17.34 10.62 12.91
C LEU A 141 -17.25 9.09 12.99
N SER A 142 -17.90 8.41 12.03
CA SER A 142 -17.74 6.96 11.89
C SER A 142 -16.38 6.62 11.26
N SER A 143 -15.78 5.50 11.71
CA SER A 143 -14.62 4.94 11.05
C SER A 143 -15.02 4.34 9.69
N LEU A 144 -14.09 4.36 8.73
CA LEU A 144 -14.27 3.72 7.43
C LEU A 144 -14.11 2.18 7.50
N HIS A 145 -13.70 1.64 8.64
CA HIS A 145 -13.50 0.21 8.84
C HIS A 145 -14.37 -0.32 9.98
N PRO A 146 -15.12 -1.43 9.79
CA PRO A 146 -16.07 -1.92 10.79
C PRO A 146 -15.41 -2.43 12.09
N LEU A 147 -14.12 -2.80 12.06
CA LEU A 147 -13.41 -3.38 13.21
C LEU A 147 -12.45 -2.41 13.92
N PHE A 148 -12.21 -1.23 13.35
CA PHE A 148 -11.28 -0.26 13.92
C PHE A 148 -11.95 1.09 14.14
N ASP A 149 -11.90 1.60 15.37
CA ASP A 149 -12.52 2.88 15.74
C ASP A 149 -11.82 4.07 15.07
N VAL A 150 -10.50 3.99 14.85
CA VAL A 150 -9.67 5.11 14.41
C VAL A 150 -8.88 4.71 13.17
N THR A 151 -9.24 5.29 12.04
CA THR A 151 -8.58 5.06 10.75
C THR A 151 -8.22 6.35 10.01
N GLY A 152 -8.65 7.51 10.52
CA GLY A 152 -8.62 8.74 9.73
C GLY A 152 -9.45 8.58 8.45
N THR A 153 -8.93 9.04 7.33
CA THR A 153 -9.55 8.80 6.02
C THR A 153 -8.97 7.56 5.32
N PHE A 154 -8.10 6.80 5.98
CA PHE A 154 -7.59 5.52 5.50
C PHE A 154 -8.52 4.38 5.95
N ASN A 155 -8.51 3.27 5.22
CA ASN A 155 -9.31 2.08 5.59
C ASN A 155 -8.69 1.25 6.72
N ASN A 156 -7.52 1.63 7.22
CA ASN A 156 -6.78 0.85 8.20
C ASN A 156 -5.93 1.78 9.09
N PRO A 157 -5.85 1.53 10.40
CA PRO A 157 -5.02 2.33 11.31
C PRO A 157 -3.52 2.25 10.98
N GLY A 158 -3.03 1.18 10.36
CA GLY A 158 -1.64 1.04 9.96
C GLY A 158 -1.15 2.17 9.02
N PRO A 159 -1.76 2.37 7.85
CA PRO A 159 -1.47 3.50 6.96
C PRO A 159 -1.62 4.87 7.62
N LEU A 160 -2.67 5.08 8.43
CA LEU A 160 -2.82 6.32 9.20
C LEU A 160 -1.59 6.56 10.08
N GLY A 161 -1.18 5.55 10.86
CA GLY A 161 -0.01 5.63 11.73
C GLY A 161 1.28 5.90 10.96
N GLY A 162 1.47 5.28 9.78
CA GLY A 162 2.61 5.58 8.90
C GLY A 162 2.61 7.01 8.38
N TYR A 163 1.44 7.51 7.97
CA TYR A 163 1.30 8.89 7.49
C TYR A 163 1.56 9.91 8.59
N LEU A 164 1.00 9.69 9.79
CA LEU A 164 1.25 10.54 10.96
C LEU A 164 2.71 10.46 11.42
N ALA A 165 3.36 9.28 11.34
CA ALA A 165 4.77 9.12 11.69
C ALA A 165 5.67 10.00 10.81
N VAL A 166 5.46 9.99 9.50
CA VAL A 166 6.18 10.85 8.55
C VAL A 166 5.90 12.32 8.85
N GLY A 167 4.63 12.71 9.07
CA GLY A 167 4.25 14.07 9.44
C GLY A 167 4.89 14.55 10.73
N LEU A 168 4.92 13.71 11.77
CA LEU A 168 5.56 13.99 13.07
C LEU A 168 7.05 14.22 12.92
N VAL A 169 7.76 13.35 12.18
CA VAL A 169 9.22 13.51 11.94
C VAL A 169 9.50 14.83 11.24
N VAL A 170 8.74 15.17 10.18
CA VAL A 170 8.88 16.46 9.47
C VAL A 170 8.59 17.63 10.41
N ALA A 171 7.51 17.58 11.19
CA ALA A 171 7.12 18.65 12.10
C ALA A 171 8.16 18.89 13.20
N VAL A 172 8.65 17.83 13.84
CA VAL A 172 9.69 17.93 14.88
C VAL A 172 10.95 18.55 14.30
N LEU A 173 11.40 18.12 13.12
CA LEU A 173 12.62 18.62 12.51
C LEU A 173 12.50 20.07 12.03
N LEU A 174 11.36 20.44 11.44
CA LEU A 174 11.13 21.80 10.93
C LEU A 174 10.92 22.79 12.08
N TYR A 175 10.29 22.37 13.17
CA TYR A 175 9.94 23.27 14.27
C TYR A 175 10.96 23.30 15.41
N ALA A 176 11.97 22.43 15.40
CA ALA A 176 12.97 22.33 16.47
C ALA A 176 13.64 23.67 16.83
N SER A 177 13.91 24.50 15.81
CA SER A 177 14.47 25.85 16.00
C SER A 177 13.47 26.87 16.56
N SER A 178 12.17 26.64 16.37
CA SER A 178 11.10 27.56 16.78
C SER A 178 10.78 27.52 18.27
N PHE A 179 11.13 26.43 18.97
CA PHE A 179 10.87 26.24 20.39
C PHE A 179 11.67 27.16 21.31
N ARG A 180 12.61 27.93 20.75
CA ARG A 180 13.46 28.83 21.49
C ARG A 180 12.76 30.12 21.93
N HIS A 181 11.67 30.49 21.26
CA HIS A 181 10.90 31.71 21.53
C HIS A 181 9.42 31.41 21.52
N TRP A 182 8.72 31.76 22.60
CA TRP A 182 7.29 31.64 22.72
C TRP A 182 6.58 32.72 21.88
N SER A 183 5.78 32.30 20.95
CA SER A 183 4.91 33.15 20.13
C SER A 183 3.64 32.39 19.79
N THR A 184 2.57 33.07 19.35
CA THR A 184 1.34 32.43 18.88
C THR A 184 1.63 31.37 17.81
N ARG A 185 2.58 31.65 16.91
CA ARG A 185 3.00 30.67 15.86
C ARG A 185 3.67 29.43 16.49
N THR A 186 4.43 29.61 17.54
CA THR A 186 5.09 28.48 18.25
C THR A 186 4.02 27.63 18.95
N VAL A 187 3.02 28.23 19.58
CA VAL A 187 1.89 27.52 20.20
C VAL A 187 1.15 26.66 19.16
N LEU A 188 0.84 27.21 17.97
CA LEU A 188 0.18 26.45 16.90
C LEU A 188 1.03 25.27 16.41
N LYS A 189 2.36 25.43 16.33
CA LYS A 189 3.28 24.35 15.95
C LYS A 189 3.31 23.24 17.00
N VAL A 190 3.37 23.60 18.29
CA VAL A 190 3.32 22.64 19.39
C VAL A 190 1.96 21.92 19.41
N ALA A 191 0.88 22.66 19.23
CA ALA A 191 -0.48 22.10 19.16
C ALA A 191 -0.61 21.08 18.01
N SER A 192 -0.07 21.39 16.81
CA SER A 192 -0.12 20.45 15.70
C SER A 192 0.64 19.14 15.98
N ILE A 193 1.80 19.22 16.63
CA ILE A 193 2.54 18.02 17.07
C ILE A 193 1.74 17.26 18.14
N GLY A 194 1.13 17.96 19.10
CA GLY A 194 0.30 17.36 20.13
C GLY A 194 -0.90 16.61 19.56
N VAL A 195 -1.64 17.24 18.65
CA VAL A 195 -2.80 16.64 17.96
C VAL A 195 -2.37 15.41 17.16
N MET A 196 -1.28 15.52 16.36
CA MET A 196 -0.75 14.38 15.62
C MET A 196 -0.26 13.25 16.55
N GLY A 197 0.41 13.59 17.66
CA GLY A 197 0.90 12.61 18.63
C GLY A 197 -0.23 11.86 19.32
N THR A 198 -1.30 12.56 19.71
CA THR A 198 -2.48 11.94 20.33
C THR A 198 -3.21 11.02 19.34
N ALA A 199 -3.43 11.46 18.11
CA ALA A 199 -4.03 10.62 17.07
C ALA A 199 -3.15 9.41 16.72
N PHE A 200 -1.84 9.59 16.70
CA PHE A 200 -0.86 8.53 16.48
C PHE A 200 -0.92 7.45 17.58
N TYR A 201 -1.07 7.85 18.83
CA TYR A 201 -1.27 6.93 19.94
C TYR A 201 -2.53 6.07 19.76
N TRP A 202 -3.66 6.70 19.38
CA TRP A 202 -4.92 5.98 19.13
C TRP A 202 -4.91 5.14 17.85
N ALA A 203 -4.06 5.46 16.87
CA ALA A 203 -3.86 4.62 15.68
C ALA A 203 -3.14 3.30 15.99
N ASP A 204 -2.49 3.17 17.16
CA ASP A 204 -1.83 1.96 17.66
C ASP A 204 -0.93 1.27 16.61
N SER A 205 -0.15 2.09 15.87
CA SER A 205 0.70 1.63 14.78
C SER A 205 2.12 1.34 15.25
N ARG A 206 2.42 0.06 15.48
CA ARG A 206 3.76 -0.40 15.88
C ARG A 206 4.83 -0.06 14.83
N ALA A 207 4.52 -0.27 13.56
CA ALA A 207 5.40 0.08 12.44
C ALA A 207 5.65 1.60 12.39
N GLY A 208 4.62 2.41 12.66
CA GLY A 208 4.74 3.86 12.77
C GLY A 208 5.65 4.30 13.91
N LEU A 209 5.59 3.63 15.08
CA LEU A 209 6.46 3.92 16.22
C LEU A 209 7.95 3.69 15.86
N LEU A 210 8.25 2.55 15.24
CA LEU A 210 9.61 2.26 14.74
C LEU A 210 10.06 3.29 13.70
N ALA A 211 9.14 3.73 12.82
CA ALA A 211 9.42 4.75 11.83
C ALA A 211 9.80 6.10 12.44
N VAL A 212 9.02 6.59 13.43
CA VAL A 212 9.34 7.84 14.16
C VAL A 212 10.70 7.73 14.83
N ALA A 213 10.95 6.62 15.54
CA ALA A 213 12.23 6.39 16.21
C ALA A 213 13.40 6.40 15.22
N ALA A 214 13.30 5.69 14.10
CA ALA A 214 14.33 5.65 13.07
C ALA A 214 14.60 7.03 12.44
N GLY A 215 13.54 7.77 12.12
CA GLY A 215 13.67 9.12 11.58
C GLY A 215 14.38 10.08 12.54
N LEU A 216 14.00 10.07 13.82
CA LEU A 216 14.62 10.91 14.84
C LEU A 216 16.07 10.47 15.14
N LEU A 217 16.35 9.18 15.20
CA LEU A 217 17.71 8.66 15.34
C LEU A 217 18.62 9.09 14.16
N MET A 218 18.12 9.01 12.93
CA MET A 218 18.83 9.49 11.75
C MET A 218 19.12 11.00 11.83
N ALA A 219 18.14 11.78 12.32
CA ALA A 219 18.27 13.24 12.43
C ALA A 219 19.25 13.69 13.53
N TYR A 220 19.24 13.02 14.68
CA TYR A 220 19.97 13.49 15.87
C TYR A 220 21.18 12.61 16.22
N GLY A 221 21.22 11.36 15.82
CA GLY A 221 22.29 10.40 16.14
C GLY A 221 23.68 10.87 15.75
N GLY A 222 23.83 11.57 14.60
CA GLY A 222 25.12 12.13 14.19
C GLY A 222 25.59 13.36 14.98
N LYS A 223 24.74 13.96 15.86
CA LYS A 223 25.15 15.05 16.76
C LYS A 223 25.86 14.53 18.03
N MET A 224 25.80 13.22 18.28
CA MET A 224 26.49 12.56 19.37
C MET A 224 27.99 12.42 19.07
N LYS A 225 28.66 13.56 18.82
CA LYS A 225 30.10 13.64 18.51
C LYS A 225 31.00 13.26 19.69
N PHE A 226 30.43 13.02 20.87
CA PHE A 226 31.17 12.74 22.11
C PHE A 226 31.85 11.36 22.15
N PHE A 227 31.53 10.46 21.20
CA PHE A 227 32.10 9.12 21.18
C PHE A 227 33.06 8.96 19.99
N GLY A 228 34.30 8.56 20.26
CA GLY A 228 35.26 8.10 19.26
C GLY A 228 34.68 6.89 18.46
N TRP A 229 35.40 6.36 17.47
CA TRP A 229 34.90 5.30 16.58
C TRP A 229 34.33 4.10 17.35
N ARG A 230 34.99 3.66 18.43
CA ARG A 230 34.49 2.57 19.29
C ARG A 230 33.17 2.93 19.97
N GLY A 231 33.02 4.14 20.48
CA GLY A 231 31.76 4.58 21.10
C GLY A 231 30.62 4.72 20.11
N ARG A 232 30.89 5.10 18.85
CA ARG A 232 29.87 5.10 17.77
C ARG A 232 29.41 3.69 17.44
N ALA A 233 30.34 2.71 17.37
CA ALA A 233 30.00 1.30 17.16
C ALA A 233 29.11 0.78 18.30
N TRP A 234 29.46 1.06 19.57
CA TRP A 234 28.62 0.72 20.71
C TRP A 234 27.24 1.36 20.66
N CYS A 235 27.12 2.64 20.28
CA CYS A 235 25.82 3.29 20.12
C CYS A 235 24.97 2.64 19.01
N VAL A 236 25.59 2.23 17.91
CA VAL A 236 24.89 1.48 16.85
C VAL A 236 24.44 0.11 17.36
N CYS A 237 25.33 -0.65 18.02
CA CYS A 237 24.98 -1.95 18.58
C CYS A 237 23.85 -1.85 19.63
N LEU A 238 23.92 -0.87 20.53
CA LEU A 238 22.87 -0.62 21.51
C LEU A 238 21.54 -0.20 20.85
N SER A 239 21.60 0.62 19.80
CA SER A 239 20.40 1.00 19.05
C SER A 239 19.78 -0.21 18.34
N VAL A 240 20.59 -1.06 17.74
CA VAL A 240 20.13 -2.30 17.10
C VAL A 240 19.55 -3.26 18.14
N ALA A 241 20.22 -3.44 19.29
CA ALA A 241 19.72 -4.27 20.38
C ALA A 241 18.40 -3.72 20.97
N ALA A 242 18.29 -2.40 21.13
CA ALA A 242 17.06 -1.76 21.60
C ALA A 242 15.92 -1.94 20.59
N VAL A 243 16.17 -1.79 19.30
CA VAL A 243 15.17 -2.05 18.25
C VAL A 243 14.75 -3.52 18.26
N ALA A 244 15.71 -4.46 18.33
CA ALA A 244 15.41 -5.89 18.42
C ALA A 244 14.58 -6.22 19.68
N PHE A 245 14.93 -5.66 20.82
CA PHE A 245 14.17 -5.82 22.07
C PHE A 245 12.75 -5.28 21.94
N VAL A 246 12.57 -4.08 21.38
CA VAL A 246 11.25 -3.50 21.11
C VAL A 246 10.46 -4.39 20.14
N CYS A 247 11.08 -4.92 19.08
CA CYS A 247 10.42 -5.87 18.17
C CYS A 247 9.94 -7.14 18.90
N ILE A 248 10.75 -7.70 19.81
CA ILE A 248 10.37 -8.86 20.64
C ILE A 248 9.19 -8.52 21.55
N LEU A 249 9.21 -7.36 22.23
CA LEU A 249 8.10 -6.91 23.07
C LEU A 249 6.82 -6.71 22.25
N LEU A 250 6.93 -6.09 21.07
CA LEU A 250 5.80 -5.87 20.16
C LEU A 250 5.25 -7.18 19.58
N PHE A 251 6.10 -8.19 19.41
CA PHE A 251 5.69 -9.54 19.05
C PHE A 251 4.89 -10.19 20.19
N ALA A 252 5.42 -10.14 21.41
CA ALA A 252 4.77 -10.71 22.60
C ALA A 252 3.41 -10.04 22.93
N TYR A 253 3.29 -8.75 22.64
CA TYR A 253 2.05 -7.98 22.90
C TYR A 253 0.87 -8.43 22.02
N ARG A 254 1.11 -8.81 20.73
CA ARG A 254 0.05 -9.28 19.80
C ARG A 254 0.55 -10.46 18.95
N PRO A 255 0.67 -11.66 19.52
CA PRO A 255 1.28 -12.81 18.85
C PRO A 255 0.49 -13.24 17.62
N LEU A 256 -0.85 -13.15 17.62
CA LEU A 256 -1.67 -13.50 16.46
C LEU A 256 -1.36 -12.65 15.23
N SER A 257 -1.22 -11.33 15.40
CA SER A 257 -0.88 -10.43 14.31
C SER A 257 0.57 -10.62 13.82
N ALA A 258 1.47 -11.00 14.71
CA ALA A 258 2.85 -11.27 14.36
C ALA A 258 2.98 -12.61 13.61
N ASN A 259 2.32 -13.66 14.09
CA ASN A 259 2.28 -14.97 13.42
C ASN A 259 1.60 -14.90 12.05
N ALA A 260 0.55 -14.07 11.89
CA ALA A 260 -0.05 -13.82 10.59
C ALA A 260 0.96 -13.23 9.59
N ARG A 261 1.82 -12.29 10.03
CA ARG A 261 2.89 -11.75 9.17
C ARG A 261 3.96 -12.78 8.87
N LEU A 262 4.32 -13.64 9.81
CA LEU A 262 5.28 -14.73 9.56
C LEU A 262 4.75 -15.70 8.50
N LEU A 263 3.48 -16.10 8.57
CA LEU A 263 2.84 -16.88 7.51
C LEU A 263 2.94 -16.16 6.16
N ILE A 264 2.53 -14.88 6.12
CA ILE A 264 2.55 -14.09 4.89
C ILE A 264 3.97 -14.01 4.31
N TRP A 265 4.97 -13.76 5.14
CA TRP A 265 6.37 -13.67 4.69
C TRP A 265 6.90 -15.02 4.23
N ARG A 266 6.51 -16.12 4.89
CA ARG A 266 6.87 -17.47 4.47
C ARG A 266 6.35 -17.76 3.07
N VAL A 267 5.04 -17.61 2.88
CA VAL A 267 4.38 -17.85 1.58
C VAL A 267 4.90 -16.89 0.50
N SER A 268 5.14 -15.62 0.85
CA SER A 268 5.75 -14.67 -0.10
C SER A 268 7.17 -15.05 -0.49
N SER A 269 7.95 -15.62 0.44
CA SER A 269 9.29 -16.13 0.13
C SER A 269 9.22 -17.33 -0.82
N ASP A 270 8.23 -18.21 -0.64
CA ASP A 270 8.00 -19.33 -1.57
C ASP A 270 7.65 -18.81 -2.97
N MET A 271 6.85 -17.73 -3.10
CA MET A 271 6.62 -17.05 -4.38
C MET A 271 7.93 -16.53 -5.01
N VAL A 272 8.79 -15.86 -4.23
CA VAL A 272 10.09 -15.38 -4.74
C VAL A 272 10.98 -16.54 -5.19
N MET A 273 10.98 -17.65 -4.44
CA MET A 273 11.78 -18.82 -4.77
C MET A 273 11.31 -19.53 -6.05
N ASP A 274 10.00 -19.53 -6.32
CA ASP A 274 9.42 -20.08 -7.54
C ASP A 274 9.86 -19.33 -8.81
N LYS A 275 9.96 -17.99 -8.72
CA LYS A 275 10.39 -17.12 -9.84
C LYS A 275 11.41 -16.09 -9.40
N PRO A 276 12.64 -16.46 -9.08
CA PRO A 276 13.61 -15.58 -8.43
C PRO A 276 14.11 -14.43 -9.31
N LEU A 277 14.26 -14.63 -10.62
CA LEU A 277 14.83 -13.65 -11.54
C LEU A 277 13.77 -12.89 -12.34
N LEU A 278 12.76 -13.62 -12.83
CA LEU A 278 11.81 -13.16 -13.84
C LEU A 278 10.42 -12.87 -13.28
N GLU A 279 10.27 -12.66 -11.99
CA GLU A 279 9.07 -12.23 -11.27
C GLU A 279 7.70 -12.84 -11.67
N HIS A 280 6.69 -12.62 -10.81
CA HIS A 280 5.29 -12.95 -11.10
C HIS A 280 4.54 -11.85 -11.88
N GLY A 281 5.12 -10.64 -11.99
CA GLY A 281 4.55 -9.46 -12.64
C GLY A 281 4.08 -8.38 -11.66
N VAL A 282 4.06 -7.15 -12.15
CA VAL A 282 3.60 -5.99 -11.37
C VAL A 282 2.12 -6.18 -10.99
N GLY A 283 1.79 -6.12 -9.69
CA GLY A 283 0.44 -6.38 -9.18
C GLY A 283 0.07 -7.87 -9.06
N ALA A 284 0.99 -8.79 -9.32
CA ALA A 284 0.72 -10.22 -9.24
C ALA A 284 0.53 -10.73 -7.80
N PHE A 285 1.02 -10.02 -6.79
CA PHE A 285 0.83 -10.43 -5.40
C PHE A 285 -0.65 -10.60 -5.06
N GLU A 286 -1.47 -9.60 -5.32
CA GLU A 286 -2.92 -9.61 -5.06
C GLU A 286 -3.66 -10.73 -5.82
N LYS A 287 -3.14 -11.13 -6.98
CA LYS A 287 -3.77 -12.13 -7.85
C LYS A 287 -3.31 -13.56 -7.61
N LYS A 288 -2.15 -13.77 -6.99
CA LYS A 288 -1.53 -15.11 -6.89
C LYS A 288 -1.31 -15.57 -5.46
N TYR A 289 -1.13 -14.66 -4.50
CA TYR A 289 -0.77 -15.03 -3.13
C TYR A 289 -1.70 -16.08 -2.51
N MET A 290 -3.03 -15.94 -2.66
CA MET A 290 -3.98 -16.87 -2.05
C MET A 290 -3.89 -18.30 -2.59
N PHE A 291 -3.41 -18.49 -3.83
CA PHE A 291 -3.11 -19.82 -4.36
C PHE A 291 -1.88 -20.43 -3.68
N TYR A 292 -0.81 -19.63 -3.49
CA TYR A 292 0.38 -20.10 -2.76
C TYR A 292 0.06 -20.39 -1.28
N GLN A 293 -0.86 -19.62 -0.66
CA GLN A 293 -1.35 -19.92 0.68
C GLN A 293 -2.14 -21.23 0.71
N ALA A 294 -2.96 -21.51 -0.30
CA ALA A 294 -3.67 -22.80 -0.44
C ALA A 294 -2.68 -23.97 -0.59
N ASP A 295 -1.67 -23.82 -1.46
CA ASP A 295 -0.62 -24.83 -1.63
C ASP A 295 0.20 -25.06 -0.35
N TYR A 296 0.52 -23.97 0.37
CA TYR A 296 1.17 -24.07 1.67
C TYR A 296 0.37 -24.94 2.65
N PHE A 297 -0.94 -24.72 2.80
CA PHE A 297 -1.78 -25.49 3.71
C PHE A 297 -2.05 -26.91 3.21
N ARG A 298 -2.10 -27.12 1.90
CA ARG A 298 -2.19 -28.48 1.32
C ARG A 298 -0.97 -29.32 1.70
N ASN A 299 0.22 -28.70 1.66
CA ASN A 299 1.47 -29.37 2.02
C ASN A 299 1.73 -29.42 3.54
N HIS A 300 1.09 -28.54 4.33
CA HIS A 300 1.24 -28.44 5.78
C HIS A 300 -0.13 -28.41 6.49
N PRO A 301 -0.91 -29.53 6.45
CA PRO A 301 -2.29 -29.56 6.95
C PRO A 301 -2.41 -29.38 8.47
N GLN A 302 -1.32 -29.56 9.22
CA GLN A 302 -1.28 -29.37 10.68
C GLN A 302 -0.47 -28.14 11.11
N SER A 303 -0.28 -27.18 10.19
CA SER A 303 0.48 -25.96 10.48
C SER A 303 -0.09 -25.17 11.65
N ASP A 304 0.77 -24.66 12.53
CA ASP A 304 0.39 -23.74 13.62
C ASP A 304 -0.20 -22.42 13.11
N PHE A 305 0.03 -22.09 11.82
CA PHE A 305 -0.50 -20.89 11.19
C PHE A 305 -1.95 -21.00 10.73
N LEU A 306 -2.62 -22.14 10.85
CA LEU A 306 -4.03 -22.32 10.43
C LEU A 306 -4.95 -21.25 11.04
N ASN A 307 -4.77 -20.96 12.34
CA ASN A 307 -5.62 -20.02 13.07
C ASN A 307 -5.37 -18.55 12.71
N VAL A 308 -4.27 -18.23 12.02
CA VAL A 308 -3.95 -16.85 11.60
C VAL A 308 -4.15 -16.64 10.10
N ALA A 309 -4.48 -17.70 9.35
CA ALA A 309 -4.80 -17.61 7.94
C ALA A 309 -6.01 -16.68 7.70
N ASP A 310 -5.88 -15.81 6.71
CA ASP A 310 -6.95 -14.90 6.28
C ASP A 310 -6.73 -14.50 4.81
N ASN A 311 -7.63 -13.69 4.25
CA ASN A 311 -7.41 -13.08 2.96
C ASN A 311 -6.30 -12.04 3.06
N VAL A 312 -5.32 -12.14 2.19
CA VAL A 312 -4.12 -11.30 2.19
C VAL A 312 -4.01 -10.57 0.87
N THR A 313 -4.01 -9.25 0.94
CA THR A 313 -3.86 -8.36 -0.21
C THR A 313 -2.44 -7.81 -0.32
N TYR A 314 -1.70 -7.74 0.81
CA TYR A 314 -0.37 -7.12 0.88
C TYR A 314 0.58 -7.96 1.74
N PRO A 315 1.89 -8.03 1.40
CA PRO A 315 2.85 -8.83 2.16
C PRO A 315 3.29 -8.19 3.49
N TYR A 316 2.90 -6.95 3.79
CA TYR A 316 3.34 -6.18 4.96
C TYR A 316 4.87 -6.07 5.07
N ASN A 317 5.55 -6.13 3.95
CA ASN A 317 6.99 -5.92 3.78
C ASN A 317 7.25 -5.53 2.32
N GLU A 318 7.65 -4.29 2.08
CA GLU A 318 7.82 -3.80 0.71
C GLU A 318 9.00 -4.44 -0.04
N LEU A 319 10.02 -4.92 0.66
CA LEU A 319 11.10 -5.62 -0.03
C LEU A 319 10.62 -6.96 -0.59
N LEU A 320 9.83 -7.71 0.19
CA LEU A 320 9.19 -8.94 -0.31
C LEU A 320 8.19 -8.62 -1.42
N HIS A 321 7.42 -7.56 -1.26
CA HIS A 321 6.46 -7.12 -2.28
C HIS A 321 7.14 -6.85 -3.62
N ILE A 322 8.18 -6.01 -3.61
CA ILE A 322 8.97 -5.69 -4.80
C ILE A 322 9.65 -6.96 -5.35
N ALA A 323 10.20 -7.83 -4.49
CA ALA A 323 10.84 -9.08 -4.94
C ALA A 323 9.84 -10.02 -5.64
N VAL A 324 8.61 -10.17 -5.12
CA VAL A 324 7.56 -10.98 -5.76
C VAL A 324 7.15 -10.38 -7.10
N GLU A 325 6.93 -9.07 -7.15
CA GLU A 325 6.37 -8.41 -8.34
C GLU A 325 7.41 -8.08 -9.42
N THR A 326 8.68 -7.88 -9.05
CA THR A 326 9.71 -7.41 -9.98
C THR A 326 10.98 -8.27 -9.98
N GLY A 327 10.97 -9.38 -9.26
CA GLY A 327 12.12 -10.28 -9.11
C GLY A 327 13.29 -9.62 -8.38
N MET A 328 14.38 -10.37 -8.25
CA MET A 328 15.60 -9.87 -7.59
C MET A 328 16.24 -8.71 -8.36
N CYS A 329 16.09 -8.67 -9.69
CA CYS A 329 16.60 -7.55 -10.50
C CYS A 329 15.88 -6.25 -10.13
N GLY A 330 14.54 -6.26 -10.05
CA GLY A 330 13.78 -5.09 -9.65
C GLY A 330 14.01 -4.71 -8.20
N LEU A 331 14.18 -5.69 -7.30
CA LEU A 331 14.56 -5.43 -5.90
C LEU A 331 15.90 -4.70 -5.79
N VAL A 332 16.92 -5.10 -6.54
CA VAL A 332 18.22 -4.42 -6.56
C VAL A 332 18.07 -2.97 -7.05
N LEU A 333 17.31 -2.76 -8.13
CA LEU A 333 17.06 -1.40 -8.65
C LEU A 333 16.26 -0.56 -7.65
N PHE A 334 15.27 -1.13 -6.97
CA PHE A 334 14.53 -0.44 -5.90
C PHE A 334 15.45 -0.06 -4.73
N LEU A 335 16.33 -0.97 -4.31
CA LEU A 335 17.32 -0.68 -3.26
C LEU A 335 18.27 0.46 -3.69
N LEU A 336 18.67 0.56 -4.96
CA LEU A 336 19.43 1.69 -5.46
C LEU A 336 18.63 2.99 -5.31
N VAL A 337 17.33 3.00 -5.63
CA VAL A 337 16.46 4.17 -5.40
C VAL A 337 16.40 4.52 -3.91
N ALA A 338 16.17 3.54 -3.04
CA ALA A 338 15.99 3.73 -1.61
C ALA A 338 17.26 4.21 -0.91
N VAL A 339 18.44 3.70 -1.32
CA VAL A 339 19.73 3.96 -0.67
C VAL A 339 20.43 5.21 -1.23
N SER A 340 20.24 5.51 -2.51
CA SER A 340 20.94 6.64 -3.17
C SER A 340 20.81 8.00 -2.45
N PRO A 341 19.67 8.39 -1.84
CA PRO A 341 19.56 9.62 -1.07
C PRO A 341 20.49 9.65 0.16
N PHE A 342 20.73 8.49 0.78
CA PHE A 342 21.59 8.41 1.97
C PHE A 342 23.06 8.55 1.63
N VAL A 343 23.47 8.08 0.46
CA VAL A 343 24.87 8.12 0.01
C VAL A 343 25.20 9.47 -0.62
N PHE A 344 24.33 9.98 -1.48
CA PHE A 344 24.65 11.09 -2.37
C PHE A 344 24.05 12.45 -1.96
N SER A 345 23.07 12.50 -1.06
CA SER A 345 22.50 13.77 -0.59
C SER A 345 23.10 14.18 0.76
N ASP A 346 23.28 15.48 0.96
CA ASP A 346 23.71 16.06 2.24
C ASP A 346 22.52 16.52 3.12
N GLU A 347 21.30 16.41 2.61
CA GLU A 347 20.07 16.90 3.23
C GLU A 347 19.60 16.00 4.38
N ARG A 348 20.02 16.33 5.60
CA ARG A 348 19.77 15.51 6.80
C ARG A 348 18.29 15.29 7.10
N THR A 349 17.48 16.34 6.94
CA THR A 349 16.03 16.26 7.17
C THR A 349 15.38 15.26 6.22
N LEU A 350 15.74 15.29 4.93
CA LEU A 350 15.22 14.36 3.93
C LEU A 350 15.65 12.92 4.21
N LYS A 351 16.92 12.70 4.60
CA LYS A 351 17.40 11.38 5.03
C LYS A 351 16.61 10.83 6.22
N ALA A 352 16.32 11.68 7.20
CA ALA A 352 15.56 11.28 8.38
C ALA A 352 14.12 10.86 8.03
N VAL A 353 13.47 11.61 7.17
CA VAL A 353 12.10 11.32 6.74
C VAL A 353 12.06 10.06 5.86
N LEU A 354 13.03 9.89 4.96
CA LEU A 354 13.17 8.67 4.15
C LEU A 354 13.49 7.45 5.03
N ALA A 355 14.32 7.58 6.06
CA ALA A 355 14.57 6.50 7.02
C ALA A 355 13.28 6.09 7.74
N ALA A 356 12.46 7.06 8.19
CA ALA A 356 11.16 6.77 8.78
C ALA A 356 10.25 6.02 7.79
N TRP A 357 10.16 6.49 6.56
CA TRP A 357 9.34 5.84 5.53
C TRP A 357 9.81 4.41 5.23
N LEU A 358 11.13 4.20 5.05
CA LEU A 358 11.70 2.88 4.76
C LEU A 358 11.52 1.89 5.90
N ILE A 359 11.69 2.32 7.17
CA ILE A 359 11.41 1.45 8.31
C ILE A 359 9.93 1.10 8.40
N PHE A 360 9.03 2.06 8.11
CA PHE A 360 7.61 1.76 8.01
C PHE A 360 7.33 0.72 6.91
N ALA A 361 7.99 0.83 5.76
CA ALA A 361 7.87 -0.08 4.62
C ALA A 361 8.31 -1.52 4.93
N MET A 362 9.21 -1.72 5.89
CA MET A 362 9.61 -3.07 6.33
C MET A 362 8.51 -3.84 7.06
N PHE A 363 7.49 -3.14 7.59
CA PHE A 363 6.43 -3.75 8.39
C PHE A 363 5.02 -3.34 7.93
N SER A 364 4.89 -2.73 6.74
CA SER A 364 3.64 -2.24 6.17
C SER A 364 3.68 -2.28 4.64
N TYR A 365 2.73 -1.61 3.98
CA TYR A 365 2.56 -1.62 2.52
C TYR A 365 2.41 -0.19 1.95
N PRO A 366 3.36 0.75 2.22
CA PRO A 366 3.18 2.15 1.85
C PRO A 366 3.19 2.42 0.35
N VAL A 367 3.73 1.55 -0.50
CA VAL A 367 3.65 1.68 -1.96
C VAL A 367 2.22 1.52 -2.46
N ASN A 368 1.42 0.69 -1.78
CA ASN A 368 0.01 0.49 -2.12
C ASN A 368 -0.93 1.54 -1.51
N VAL A 369 -0.41 2.49 -0.75
CA VAL A 369 -1.16 3.61 -0.15
C VAL A 369 -0.74 4.90 -0.83
N VAL A 370 -1.55 5.40 -1.74
CA VAL A 370 -1.23 6.54 -2.62
C VAL A 370 -0.60 7.74 -1.90
N PRO A 371 -1.12 8.24 -0.77
CA PRO A 371 -0.49 9.35 -0.05
C PRO A 371 0.91 9.02 0.49
N LEU A 372 1.15 7.78 0.94
CA LEU A 372 2.46 7.34 1.44
C LEU A 372 3.47 7.14 0.30
N MET A 373 3.02 6.62 -0.83
CA MET A 373 3.84 6.49 -2.03
C MET A 373 4.24 7.87 -2.59
N MET A 374 3.31 8.83 -2.62
CA MET A 374 3.59 10.22 -2.98
C MET A 374 4.67 10.84 -2.08
N ASN A 375 4.63 10.56 -0.77
CA ASN A 375 5.67 11.02 0.16
C ASN A 375 7.04 10.44 -0.21
N PHE A 376 7.13 9.16 -0.56
CA PHE A 376 8.38 8.55 -0.99
C PHE A 376 8.93 9.21 -2.27
N ALA A 377 8.08 9.39 -3.29
CA ALA A 377 8.45 10.08 -4.52
C ALA A 377 8.91 11.53 -4.27
N LEU A 378 8.16 12.25 -3.42
CA LEU A 378 8.45 13.62 -3.05
C LEU A 378 9.81 13.75 -2.37
N PHE A 379 10.05 12.98 -1.31
CA PHE A 379 11.30 13.11 -0.54
C PHE A 379 12.50 12.63 -1.34
N THR A 380 12.37 11.57 -2.11
CA THR A 380 13.43 11.09 -3.01
C THR A 380 13.74 12.14 -4.08
N GLY A 381 12.71 12.77 -4.68
CA GLY A 381 12.87 13.82 -5.69
C GLY A 381 13.44 15.13 -5.13
N LEU A 382 13.18 15.46 -3.86
CA LEU A 382 13.77 16.63 -3.20
C LEU A 382 15.25 16.42 -2.82
N CYS A 383 15.73 15.18 -2.73
CA CYS A 383 17.14 14.87 -2.45
C CYS A 383 18.02 15.28 -3.64
N ARG A 384 18.81 16.33 -3.45
CA ARG A 384 19.78 16.83 -4.44
C ARG A 384 21.16 16.29 -4.07
N GLY A 385 21.65 15.32 -4.86
CA GLY A 385 23.00 14.78 -4.73
C GLY A 385 23.99 15.48 -5.66
N LYS A 386 25.24 14.95 -5.71
CA LYS A 386 26.27 15.41 -6.66
C LYS A 386 25.79 15.21 -8.10
N THR A 387 26.02 16.22 -8.93
CA THR A 387 25.70 16.17 -10.37
C THR A 387 26.62 15.18 -11.06
N VAL A 388 26.05 14.21 -11.76
CA VAL A 388 26.77 13.22 -12.58
C VAL A 388 26.86 13.69 -14.02
N SER A 389 25.78 14.30 -14.54
CA SER A 389 25.69 14.79 -15.91
C SER A 389 24.80 16.02 -16.00
N VAL A 390 24.98 16.81 -17.03
CA VAL A 390 24.13 17.96 -17.34
C VAL A 390 23.53 17.77 -18.71
N LEU A 391 22.19 17.70 -18.77
CA LEU A 391 21.44 17.59 -20.00
C LEU A 391 20.89 18.96 -20.42
N GLY A 392 21.18 19.36 -21.64
CA GLY A 392 20.55 20.52 -22.27
C GLY A 392 19.15 20.16 -22.79
N VAL A 393 18.11 20.63 -22.13
CA VAL A 393 16.74 20.43 -22.57
C VAL A 393 16.36 21.58 -23.51
N ASN A 394 16.16 21.26 -24.81
CA ASN A 394 15.75 22.23 -25.81
C ASN A 394 14.22 22.23 -26.02
N ARG A 395 13.71 23.21 -26.78
CA ARG A 395 12.28 23.34 -27.08
C ARG A 395 11.74 22.16 -27.88
N ILE A 396 12.53 21.60 -28.79
CA ILE A 396 12.11 20.49 -29.64
C ILE A 396 11.81 19.27 -28.76
N PHE A 397 12.72 18.96 -27.82
CA PHE A 397 12.52 17.88 -26.87
C PHE A 397 11.26 18.08 -26.02
N CYS A 398 11.04 19.30 -25.50
CA CYS A 398 9.83 19.62 -24.73
C CYS A 398 8.56 19.55 -25.60
N GLY A 399 8.61 19.97 -26.86
CA GLY A 399 7.50 19.85 -27.79
C GLY A 399 7.13 18.40 -28.09
N ILE A 400 8.14 17.55 -28.32
CA ILE A 400 7.94 16.10 -28.48
C ILE A 400 7.34 15.46 -27.22
N ALA A 401 7.77 15.88 -26.03
CA ALA A 401 7.26 15.33 -24.76
C ALA A 401 5.79 15.70 -24.46
N VAL A 402 5.25 16.75 -25.09
CA VAL A 402 3.84 17.16 -24.91
C VAL A 402 2.87 16.11 -25.46
N VAL A 403 3.17 15.52 -26.61
CA VAL A 403 2.28 14.56 -27.29
C VAL A 403 2.04 13.30 -26.44
N PRO A 404 3.08 12.55 -25.97
CA PRO A 404 2.85 11.39 -25.13
C PRO A 404 2.22 11.76 -23.80
N LEU A 405 2.48 12.96 -23.26
CA LEU A 405 1.84 13.42 -22.03
C LEU A 405 0.33 13.64 -22.21
N MET A 406 -0.11 14.17 -23.36
CA MET A 406 -1.53 14.27 -23.70
C MET A 406 -2.16 12.88 -23.87
N GLY A 407 -1.48 11.96 -24.55
CA GLY A 407 -1.92 10.56 -24.67
C GLY A 407 -2.10 9.90 -23.31
N LEU A 408 -1.13 10.08 -22.41
CA LEU A 408 -1.20 9.53 -21.05
C LEU A 408 -2.35 10.15 -20.24
N LEU A 409 -2.61 11.46 -20.36
CA LEU A 409 -3.76 12.13 -19.74
C LEU A 409 -5.09 11.53 -20.24
N ALA A 410 -5.22 11.31 -21.54
CA ALA A 410 -6.42 10.71 -22.12
C ALA A 410 -6.62 9.27 -21.62
N VAL A 411 -5.55 8.47 -21.58
CA VAL A 411 -5.58 7.10 -21.04
C VAL A 411 -5.98 7.11 -19.57
N CYS A 412 -5.37 7.96 -18.73
CA CYS A 412 -5.73 8.07 -17.31
C CYS A 412 -7.20 8.47 -17.12
N GLY A 413 -7.72 9.40 -17.92
CA GLY A 413 -9.13 9.79 -17.88
C GLY A 413 -10.06 8.64 -18.26
N HIS A 414 -9.75 7.90 -19.34
CA HIS A 414 -10.53 6.75 -19.77
C HIS A 414 -10.52 5.62 -18.73
N VAL A 415 -9.35 5.27 -18.22
CA VAL A 415 -9.21 4.23 -17.19
C VAL A 415 -9.93 4.63 -15.91
N MET A 416 -9.88 5.90 -15.49
CA MET A 416 -10.64 6.39 -14.34
C MET A 416 -12.14 6.20 -14.53
N LEU A 417 -12.71 6.56 -15.68
CA LEU A 417 -14.13 6.35 -15.99
C LEU A 417 -14.48 4.87 -15.94
N PHE A 418 -13.68 4.02 -16.57
CA PHE A 418 -13.87 2.58 -16.55
C PHE A 418 -13.85 2.00 -15.13
N PHE A 419 -12.94 2.47 -14.25
CA PHE A 419 -12.91 2.05 -12.84
C PHE A 419 -14.13 2.53 -12.05
N CYS A 420 -14.63 3.73 -12.31
CA CYS A 420 -15.86 4.23 -11.69
C CYS A 420 -17.06 3.36 -12.07
N GLU A 421 -17.21 3.01 -13.35
CA GLU A 421 -18.28 2.13 -13.84
C GLU A 421 -18.13 0.71 -13.28
N SER A 422 -16.91 0.15 -13.31
CA SER A 422 -16.63 -1.18 -12.76
C SER A 422 -16.88 -1.27 -11.26
N SER A 423 -16.58 -0.22 -10.49
CA SER A 423 -16.89 -0.14 -9.06
C SER A 423 -18.39 -0.20 -8.79
N THR A 424 -19.19 0.52 -9.60
CA THR A 424 -20.65 0.56 -9.44
C THR A 424 -21.26 -0.79 -9.75
N LEU A 425 -20.86 -1.40 -10.87
CA LEU A 425 -21.28 -2.75 -11.25
C LEU A 425 -20.89 -3.79 -10.21
N LEU A 426 -19.69 -3.67 -9.64
CA LEU A 426 -19.21 -4.59 -8.64
C LEU A 426 -19.98 -4.48 -7.31
N ILE A 427 -20.34 -3.26 -6.88
CA ILE A 427 -21.22 -3.05 -5.72
C ILE A 427 -22.57 -3.70 -5.96
N ASP A 428 -23.13 -3.60 -7.17
CA ASP A 428 -24.39 -4.23 -7.53
C ASP A 428 -24.29 -5.76 -7.55
N VAL A 429 -23.17 -6.32 -8.03
CA VAL A 429 -22.88 -7.76 -7.97
C VAL A 429 -22.75 -8.25 -6.53
N LEU A 430 -21.97 -7.53 -5.70
CA LEU A 430 -21.80 -7.83 -4.28
C LEU A 430 -23.12 -7.68 -3.53
N GLY A 431 -23.97 -6.72 -3.90
CA GLY A 431 -25.32 -6.52 -3.40
C GLY A 431 -26.36 -7.54 -3.91
N ARG A 432 -25.96 -8.51 -4.75
CA ARG A 432 -26.84 -9.52 -5.37
C ARG A 432 -27.92 -8.96 -6.30
N LYS A 433 -27.75 -7.75 -6.82
CA LYS A 433 -28.75 -7.08 -7.68
C LYS A 433 -28.72 -7.51 -9.14
N VAL A 434 -27.58 -8.00 -9.63
CA VAL A 434 -27.38 -8.44 -11.03
C VAL A 434 -26.55 -9.72 -11.05
N ARG A 435 -26.88 -10.68 -11.97
CA ARG A 435 -26.19 -11.98 -12.06
C ARG A 435 -26.09 -12.45 -13.51
N ASN A 436 -25.13 -11.93 -14.25
CA ASN A 436 -24.85 -12.27 -15.66
C ASN A 436 -23.45 -12.87 -15.86
N VAL A 437 -23.18 -13.42 -17.08
CA VAL A 437 -21.88 -14.05 -17.45
C VAL A 437 -20.69 -13.12 -17.30
N GLU A 438 -20.85 -11.85 -17.65
CA GLU A 438 -19.85 -10.80 -17.53
C GLU A 438 -19.34 -10.57 -16.08
N GLN A 439 -20.07 -11.08 -15.09
CA GLN A 439 -19.74 -10.93 -13.68
C GLN A 439 -18.62 -11.86 -13.22
N VAL A 440 -18.41 -13.01 -13.86
CA VAL A 440 -17.27 -13.88 -13.54
C VAL A 440 -15.98 -13.16 -13.92
N ASP A 441 -15.98 -12.47 -15.08
CA ASP A 441 -14.83 -11.70 -15.53
C ASP A 441 -14.58 -10.47 -14.65
N LEU A 442 -15.65 -9.85 -14.13
CA LEU A 442 -15.56 -8.78 -13.14
C LEU A 442 -14.98 -9.27 -11.80
N LEU A 443 -15.35 -10.48 -11.35
CA LEU A 443 -14.77 -11.06 -10.14
C LEU A 443 -13.27 -11.35 -10.28
N GLN A 444 -12.77 -11.61 -11.50
CA GLN A 444 -11.33 -11.78 -11.75
C GLN A 444 -10.53 -10.48 -11.59
N LYS A 445 -11.20 -9.31 -11.68
CA LYS A 445 -10.57 -7.99 -11.45
C LYS A 445 -10.42 -7.68 -9.95
N LEU A 446 -11.15 -8.37 -9.08
CA LEU A 446 -11.01 -8.25 -7.63
C LEU A 446 -9.71 -8.90 -7.12
N PRO A 447 -9.22 -8.45 -5.96
CA PRO A 447 -8.21 -9.20 -5.23
C PRO A 447 -8.66 -10.65 -5.00
N LEU A 448 -7.74 -11.58 -5.19
CA LEU A 448 -8.01 -12.99 -4.98
C LEU A 448 -8.32 -13.25 -3.51
N SER A 449 -9.47 -13.86 -3.22
CA SER A 449 -9.91 -14.15 -1.86
C SER A 449 -10.80 -15.40 -1.79
N CYS A 450 -10.88 -15.97 -0.61
CA CYS A 450 -11.82 -17.06 -0.33
C CYS A 450 -13.28 -16.67 -0.67
N GLU A 451 -13.68 -15.43 -0.39
CA GLU A 451 -15.02 -14.92 -0.68
C GLU A 451 -15.27 -14.77 -2.18
N THR A 452 -14.31 -14.23 -2.95
CA THR A 452 -14.47 -14.08 -4.41
C THR A 452 -14.61 -15.42 -5.11
N TYR A 453 -13.90 -16.46 -4.62
CA TYR A 453 -14.05 -17.82 -5.11
C TYR A 453 -15.37 -18.47 -4.69
N CYS A 454 -15.86 -18.21 -3.49
CA CYS A 454 -17.20 -18.61 -3.09
C CYS A 454 -18.30 -17.98 -3.97
N MET A 455 -18.16 -16.70 -4.31
CA MET A 455 -19.11 -16.00 -5.19
C MET A 455 -19.05 -16.54 -6.62
N ARG A 456 -17.84 -16.82 -7.12
CA ARG A 456 -17.63 -17.48 -8.42
C ARG A 456 -18.34 -18.82 -8.47
N GLY A 457 -18.20 -19.64 -7.42
CA GLY A 457 -18.92 -20.90 -7.27
C GLY A 457 -20.43 -20.73 -7.26
N ASP A 458 -20.97 -19.68 -6.59
CA ASP A 458 -22.40 -19.37 -6.57
C ASP A 458 -22.94 -19.05 -7.97
N ILE A 459 -22.20 -18.27 -8.76
CA ILE A 459 -22.57 -17.93 -10.14
C ILE A 459 -22.59 -19.19 -11.02
N TYR A 460 -21.60 -20.08 -10.90
CA TYR A 460 -21.58 -21.34 -11.63
C TYR A 460 -22.72 -22.27 -11.20
N LEU A 461 -23.04 -22.31 -9.90
CA LEU A 461 -24.14 -23.10 -9.37
C LEU A 461 -25.50 -22.66 -9.96
N GLU A 462 -25.75 -21.36 -10.04
CA GLU A 462 -26.96 -20.80 -10.65
C GLU A 462 -27.12 -21.17 -12.13
N ARG A 463 -25.97 -21.34 -12.81
CA ARG A 463 -25.92 -21.81 -14.21
C ARG A 463 -26.00 -23.33 -14.35
N LYS A 464 -26.12 -24.04 -13.25
CA LYS A 464 -26.07 -25.51 -13.21
C LYS A 464 -24.73 -26.10 -13.71
N SER A 465 -23.67 -25.28 -13.74
CA SER A 465 -22.31 -25.72 -14.05
C SER A 465 -21.63 -26.29 -12.80
N TYR A 466 -22.15 -27.43 -12.36
CA TYR A 466 -21.82 -28.02 -11.05
C TYR A 466 -20.31 -28.30 -10.86
N GLY A 467 -19.63 -28.81 -11.90
CA GLY A 467 -18.19 -29.07 -11.83
C GLY A 467 -17.34 -27.82 -11.58
N GLN A 468 -17.67 -26.71 -12.25
CA GLN A 468 -16.98 -25.41 -12.06
C GLN A 468 -17.31 -24.79 -10.70
N ALA A 469 -18.54 -24.99 -10.20
CA ALA A 469 -18.94 -24.58 -8.87
C ALA A 469 -18.15 -25.34 -7.80
N GLU A 470 -18.03 -26.66 -7.95
CA GLU A 470 -17.29 -27.54 -7.05
C GLU A 470 -15.81 -27.14 -6.98
N GLU A 471 -15.16 -26.96 -8.14
CA GLU A 471 -13.76 -26.52 -8.21
C GLU A 471 -13.58 -25.18 -7.49
N SER A 472 -14.45 -24.20 -7.75
CA SER A 472 -14.36 -22.88 -7.11
C SER A 472 -14.50 -22.95 -5.59
N TYR A 473 -15.40 -23.76 -5.08
CA TYR A 473 -15.57 -23.94 -3.62
C TYR A 473 -14.42 -24.72 -2.99
N LYS A 474 -13.84 -25.73 -3.68
CA LYS A 474 -12.64 -26.45 -3.20
C LYS A 474 -11.44 -25.51 -3.06
N VAL A 475 -11.18 -24.71 -4.09
CA VAL A 475 -10.10 -23.70 -4.04
C VAL A 475 -10.34 -22.72 -2.89
N ALA A 476 -11.57 -22.23 -2.70
CA ALA A 476 -11.90 -21.36 -1.58
C ALA A 476 -11.64 -22.01 -0.21
N ALA A 477 -11.95 -23.31 -0.06
CA ALA A 477 -11.70 -24.05 1.18
C ALA A 477 -10.22 -24.22 1.48
N GLU A 478 -9.40 -24.47 0.45
CA GLU A 478 -7.95 -24.61 0.57
C GLU A 478 -7.24 -23.30 0.91
N MET A 479 -7.76 -22.15 0.41
CA MET A 479 -7.19 -20.84 0.72
C MET A 479 -7.18 -20.53 2.21
N ILE A 480 -8.28 -20.82 2.92
CA ILE A 480 -8.42 -20.59 4.36
C ILE A 480 -9.10 -21.81 4.99
N PRO A 481 -8.33 -22.85 5.37
CA PRO A 481 -8.88 -24.12 5.85
C PRO A 481 -9.74 -24.01 7.12
N THR A 482 -9.65 -22.91 7.86
CA THR A 482 -10.46 -22.67 9.07
C THR A 482 -11.83 -22.02 8.80
N ARG A 483 -12.12 -21.65 7.54
CA ARG A 483 -13.44 -21.08 7.16
C ARG A 483 -14.43 -22.17 6.80
N ILE A 484 -15.53 -22.21 7.52
CA ILE A 484 -16.57 -23.23 7.35
C ILE A 484 -17.44 -23.00 6.10
N ARG A 485 -17.57 -21.74 5.65
CA ARG A 485 -18.50 -21.37 4.55
C ARG A 485 -18.22 -22.08 3.22
N PRO A 486 -16.98 -22.22 2.71
CA PRO A 486 -16.72 -22.94 1.46
C PRO A 486 -17.16 -24.41 1.54
N ASN A 487 -16.81 -25.09 2.64
CA ASN A 487 -17.17 -26.50 2.86
C ASN A 487 -18.70 -26.69 3.00
N TYR A 488 -19.40 -25.75 3.63
CA TYR A 488 -20.86 -25.76 3.68
C TYR A 488 -21.49 -25.59 2.29
N LYS A 489 -20.88 -24.77 1.42
CA LYS A 489 -21.32 -24.62 0.01
C LYS A 489 -21.08 -25.90 -0.79
N LEU A 490 -19.97 -26.60 -0.59
CA LEU A 490 -19.71 -27.91 -1.18
C LEU A 490 -20.76 -28.95 -0.72
N TRP A 491 -21.03 -28.98 0.56
CA TRP A 491 -22.10 -29.88 1.09
C TRP A 491 -23.44 -29.61 0.44
N ASN A 492 -23.89 -28.35 0.32
CA ASN A 492 -25.11 -27.98 -0.37
C ASN A 492 -25.09 -28.39 -1.85
N LEU A 493 -23.95 -28.25 -2.53
CA LEU A 493 -23.81 -28.67 -3.92
C LEU A 493 -24.01 -30.18 -4.09
N TYR A 494 -23.38 -30.99 -3.22
CA TYR A 494 -23.55 -32.46 -3.26
C TYR A 494 -24.97 -32.89 -2.97
N LEU A 495 -25.68 -32.20 -2.07
CA LEU A 495 -27.10 -32.45 -1.85
C LEU A 495 -27.95 -32.15 -3.11
N LEU A 496 -27.68 -31.05 -3.79
CA LEU A 496 -28.37 -30.69 -5.04
C LEU A 496 -28.12 -31.70 -6.15
N GLN A 497 -26.96 -32.35 -6.17
CA GLN A 497 -26.59 -33.41 -7.10
C GLN A 497 -27.08 -34.80 -6.66
N GLN A 498 -27.76 -34.92 -5.50
CA GLN A 498 -28.17 -36.16 -4.86
C GLN A 498 -26.98 -37.11 -4.55
N ASP A 499 -25.78 -36.54 -4.42
CA ASP A 499 -24.56 -37.27 -4.06
C ASP A 499 -24.45 -37.37 -2.52
N THR A 500 -25.19 -38.32 -1.96
CA THR A 500 -25.23 -38.54 -0.52
C THR A 500 -23.91 -38.99 0.06
N VAL A 501 -23.08 -39.68 -0.72
CA VAL A 501 -21.75 -40.17 -0.29
C VAL A 501 -20.81 -38.98 -0.03
N ASN A 502 -20.67 -38.06 -0.98
CA ASN A 502 -19.81 -36.88 -0.82
C ASN A 502 -20.44 -35.89 0.16
N ALA A 503 -21.76 -35.76 0.22
CA ALA A 503 -22.45 -34.96 1.23
C ALA A 503 -22.16 -35.47 2.66
N ARG A 504 -22.16 -36.78 2.90
CA ARG A 504 -21.83 -37.39 4.20
C ARG A 504 -20.36 -37.13 4.57
N LYS A 505 -19.43 -37.38 3.63
CA LYS A 505 -18.00 -37.08 3.85
C LYS A 505 -17.79 -35.61 4.23
N MET A 506 -18.46 -34.70 3.53
CA MET A 506 -18.31 -33.26 3.78
C MET A 506 -18.92 -32.85 5.12
N ALA A 507 -20.06 -33.46 5.53
CA ALA A 507 -20.68 -33.22 6.84
C ALA A 507 -19.74 -33.63 7.98
N LEU A 508 -19.11 -34.80 7.90
CA LEU A 508 -18.12 -35.28 8.86
C LEU A 508 -16.88 -34.35 8.89
N HIS A 509 -16.42 -33.91 7.71
CA HIS A 509 -15.31 -32.97 7.60
C HIS A 509 -15.63 -31.62 8.30
N ILE A 510 -16.82 -31.05 8.08
CA ILE A 510 -17.27 -29.79 8.72
C ILE A 510 -17.33 -29.93 10.25
N LEU A 511 -17.77 -31.08 10.77
CA LEU A 511 -17.81 -31.32 12.22
C LEU A 511 -16.42 -31.39 12.84
N ALA A 512 -15.46 -32.00 12.14
CA ALA A 512 -14.06 -32.12 12.57
C ALA A 512 -13.22 -30.84 12.33
N GLN A 513 -13.69 -29.94 11.46
CA GLN A 513 -12.94 -28.76 11.02
C GLN A 513 -12.67 -27.80 12.18
N ARG A 514 -11.40 -27.37 12.33
CA ARG A 514 -11.06 -26.26 13.24
C ARG A 514 -11.60 -24.94 12.69
N VAL A 515 -12.22 -24.14 13.54
CA VAL A 515 -12.75 -22.80 13.17
C VAL A 515 -12.01 -21.75 13.97
N LYS A 516 -11.53 -20.70 13.28
CA LYS A 516 -10.75 -19.60 13.89
C LYS A 516 -11.55 -18.87 14.98
N VAL A 517 -12.83 -18.62 14.74
CA VAL A 517 -13.78 -17.99 15.67
C VAL A 517 -15.14 -18.64 15.51
N GLU A 518 -15.63 -19.26 16.57
CA GLU A 518 -17.01 -19.76 16.60
C GLU A 518 -17.98 -18.57 16.57
N ASN A 519 -18.95 -18.65 15.68
CA ASN A 519 -20.01 -17.66 15.53
C ASN A 519 -21.36 -18.35 15.29
N THR A 520 -22.44 -17.59 15.32
CA THR A 520 -23.81 -18.10 15.13
C THR A 520 -23.96 -18.93 13.84
N PHE A 521 -23.26 -18.56 12.76
CA PHE A 521 -23.29 -19.29 11.51
C PHE A 521 -22.59 -20.66 11.64
N SER A 522 -21.40 -20.72 12.21
CA SER A 522 -20.66 -21.97 12.38
C SER A 522 -21.41 -22.96 13.28
N ILE A 523 -22.04 -22.47 14.35
CA ILE A 523 -22.85 -23.27 15.27
C ILE A 523 -24.08 -23.85 14.54
N LYS A 524 -24.81 -23.02 13.79
CA LYS A 524 -25.98 -23.47 13.00
C LYS A 524 -25.60 -24.50 11.95
N VAL A 525 -24.49 -24.29 11.23
CA VAL A 525 -23.98 -25.22 10.22
C VAL A 525 -23.65 -26.56 10.85
N ARG A 526 -22.94 -26.60 11.96
CA ARG A 526 -22.62 -27.86 12.66
C ARG A 526 -23.86 -28.57 13.18
N GLY A 527 -24.84 -27.84 13.73
CA GLY A 527 -26.10 -28.39 14.11
C GLY A 527 -26.84 -29.09 12.95
N ARG A 528 -26.86 -28.44 11.78
CA ARG A 528 -27.45 -29.01 10.56
C ARG A 528 -26.69 -30.24 10.05
N MET A 529 -25.36 -30.26 10.18
CA MET A 529 -24.57 -31.45 9.80
C MET A 529 -24.87 -32.65 10.70
N LYS A 530 -25.04 -32.43 12.01
CA LYS A 530 -25.43 -33.50 12.95
C LYS A 530 -26.79 -34.07 12.58
N GLN A 531 -27.79 -33.18 12.43
CA GLN A 531 -29.16 -33.60 12.03
C GLN A 531 -29.12 -34.37 10.71
N PHE A 532 -28.41 -33.92 9.69
CA PHE A 532 -28.29 -34.61 8.41
C PHE A 532 -27.68 -36.02 8.55
N LEU A 533 -26.66 -36.19 9.39
CA LEU A 533 -26.06 -37.51 9.63
C LEU A 533 -27.04 -38.43 10.37
N ASP A 534 -27.77 -37.93 11.36
CA ASP A 534 -28.78 -38.68 12.09
C ASP A 534 -29.97 -39.12 11.19
N GLU A 535 -30.25 -38.38 10.09
CA GLU A 535 -31.32 -38.72 9.12
C GLU A 535 -30.88 -39.78 8.09
N ILE A 536 -29.56 -39.98 7.87
CA ILE A 536 -29.05 -40.92 6.86
C ILE A 536 -28.40 -42.18 7.44
N ASP A 537 -28.09 -42.19 8.74
CA ASP A 537 -27.63 -43.37 9.48
C ASP A 537 -28.83 -44.15 10.01
#